data_0c078d5192d4aa9956703eee4a86a2e8
#
_entry.id   0c078d5192d4aa9956703eee4a86a2e8
#
_cell.length_a   1.000
_cell.length_b   1.000
_cell.length_c   1.000
_cell.angle_alpha   90.00
_cell.angle_beta   90.00
_cell.angle_gamma   90.00
#
_symmetry.space_group_name_H-M   'P 1'
#
loop_
_entity.id
_entity.type
_entity.pdbx_description
1 polymer ?
#
loop_
_entity_poly.entity_id
_entity_poly.type
_entity_poly.pdbx_seq_one_letter_code
_entity_poly.pdbx_strand_id
1 'polypeptide(L)'
;MCKKLSIILLCLLMITGCSKDKPILYSNLGNQASQNKLTNILNEADLPKENIKQFFSYVNTFNQHATPLIGDFETLEREQPDYQYFKYNSPVEISDQNDSNSLIPSFILIKNLIYTNNTGHADDSYIMFNLNLIDTIDQYSMSQEDRLKFITTFNSISVTGIKNNEISHINQIEKTFSDRDFSVKQNQKASLITLWLHSSADNRRFVSHCGVLIDSNDGLYFIEKYGCFYPYQVTKFNSRSELKTCLLTRNDLKGDENDGLPLVFENNKYLNK
;
A
#
# COMPACT_ATOMS: atom_id res chain seq x y z
N MET A 1 0.84 22.01 75.34
CA MET A 1 0.35 22.52 74.06
C MET A 1 0.98 21.67 72.92
N CYS A 2 0.28 20.59 72.50
CA CYS A 2 0.76 19.77 71.36
C CYS A 2 -0.01 20.17 70.12
N LYS A 3 0.71 20.71 69.13
CA LYS A 3 0.17 20.97 67.78
C LYS A 3 0.16 19.65 66.99
N LYS A 4 -1.01 19.14 66.68
CA LYS A 4 -1.23 18.01 65.78
C LYS A 4 -1.00 18.53 64.34
N LEU A 5 0.02 18.05 63.71
CA LEU A 5 0.29 18.28 62.29
C LEU A 5 -0.47 17.23 61.50
N SER A 6 -1.57 17.64 60.87
CA SER A 6 -2.33 16.78 59.94
C SER A 6 -1.61 16.71 58.61
N ILE A 7 -1.00 15.57 58.31
CA ILE A 7 -0.47 15.28 57.00
C ILE A 7 -1.63 14.84 56.12
N ILE A 8 -2.06 15.72 55.23
CA ILE A 8 -3.00 15.36 54.16
C ILE A 8 -2.15 14.64 53.09
N LEU A 9 -2.26 13.29 53.07
CA LEU A 9 -1.70 12.46 52.04
C LEU A 9 -2.59 12.62 50.79
N LEU A 10 -2.17 13.51 49.88
CA LEU A 10 -2.84 13.69 48.59
C LEU A 10 -2.43 12.48 47.70
N CYS A 11 -3.25 11.44 47.69
CA CYS A 11 -3.13 10.37 46.71
C CYS A 11 -3.46 10.93 45.32
N LEU A 12 -2.42 11.35 44.59
CA LEU A 12 -2.52 11.50 43.14
C LEU A 12 -2.79 10.12 42.55
N LEU A 13 -4.04 9.80 42.31
CA LEU A 13 -4.44 8.74 41.41
C LEU A 13 -3.96 9.15 40.04
N MET A 14 -2.76 8.71 39.67
CA MET A 14 -2.34 8.65 38.29
C MET A 14 -3.30 7.66 37.62
N ILE A 15 -4.35 8.18 37.03
CA ILE A 15 -5.14 7.47 36.06
C ILE A 15 -4.22 7.38 34.84
N THR A 16 -3.36 6.35 34.79
CA THR A 16 -2.77 5.87 33.57
C THR A 16 -3.94 5.30 32.76
N GLY A 17 -4.62 6.19 32.05
CA GLY A 17 -5.55 5.78 31.02
C GLY A 17 -4.76 4.96 30.03
N CYS A 18 -4.82 3.65 30.17
CA CYS A 18 -4.43 2.72 29.12
C CYS A 18 -5.41 3.02 27.97
N SER A 19 -5.03 3.91 27.06
CA SER A 19 -5.77 4.02 25.80
C SER A 19 -5.59 2.66 25.15
N LYS A 20 -6.60 1.80 25.24
CA LYS A 20 -6.63 0.60 24.40
C LYS A 20 -6.52 1.12 22.98
N ASP A 21 -5.45 0.75 22.29
CA ASP A 21 -5.31 1.06 20.88
C ASP A 21 -6.59 0.60 20.17
N LYS A 22 -7.11 1.46 19.32
CA LYS A 22 -8.32 1.12 18.57
C LYS A 22 -8.01 -0.11 17.72
N PRO A 23 -8.94 -1.05 17.55
CA PRO A 23 -8.70 -2.21 16.71
C PRO A 23 -8.42 -1.78 15.26
N ILE A 24 -7.50 -2.46 14.62
CA ILE A 24 -7.32 -2.37 13.18
C ILE A 24 -8.54 -3.02 12.54
N LEU A 25 -9.14 -2.35 11.57
CA LEU A 25 -10.32 -2.84 10.86
C LEU A 25 -9.97 -3.11 9.40
N TYR A 26 -10.61 -4.11 8.79
CA TYR A 26 -10.44 -4.35 7.36
C TYR A 26 -11.74 -4.79 6.70
N SER A 27 -11.80 -4.64 5.37
CA SER A 27 -12.88 -5.10 4.50
C SER A 27 -12.30 -5.54 3.15
N ASN A 28 -12.91 -6.55 2.55
CA ASN A 28 -12.61 -6.94 1.17
C ASN A 28 -13.52 -6.26 0.14
N LEU A 29 -14.25 -5.23 0.55
CA LEU A 29 -15.21 -4.52 -0.32
C LEU A 29 -16.27 -5.48 -0.91
N GLY A 30 -16.62 -6.50 -0.13
CA GLY A 30 -17.52 -7.58 -0.56
C GLY A 30 -18.99 -7.18 -0.65
N ASN A 31 -19.36 -5.98 -0.19
CA ASN A 31 -20.73 -5.48 -0.26
C ASN A 31 -20.80 -4.00 -0.64
N GLN A 32 -21.99 -3.55 -1.01
CA GLN A 32 -22.22 -2.17 -1.44
C GLN A 32 -21.98 -1.14 -0.31
N ALA A 33 -22.22 -1.50 0.94
CA ALA A 33 -22.04 -0.59 2.08
C ALA A 33 -20.55 -0.21 2.26
N SER A 34 -19.66 -1.18 2.25
CA SER A 34 -18.21 -0.94 2.33
C SER A 34 -17.67 -0.20 1.11
N GLN A 35 -18.17 -0.52 -0.11
CA GLN A 35 -17.80 0.19 -1.33
C GLN A 35 -18.25 1.65 -1.30
N ASN A 36 -19.47 1.93 -0.83
CA ASN A 36 -19.98 3.30 -0.66
C ASN A 36 -19.15 4.07 0.37
N LYS A 37 -18.81 3.43 1.49
CA LYS A 37 -17.94 4.04 2.51
C LYS A 37 -16.59 4.43 1.92
N LEU A 38 -15.93 3.50 1.21
CA LEU A 38 -14.65 3.80 0.56
C LEU A 38 -14.80 4.89 -0.50
N THR A 39 -15.87 4.85 -1.32
CA THR A 39 -16.13 5.89 -2.32
C THR A 39 -16.20 7.29 -1.70
N ASN A 40 -16.86 7.43 -0.54
CA ASN A 40 -16.92 8.70 0.18
C ASN A 40 -15.53 9.15 0.64
N ILE A 41 -14.74 8.26 1.22
CA ILE A 41 -13.37 8.52 1.66
C ILE A 41 -12.48 8.98 0.50
N LEU A 42 -12.57 8.32 -0.65
CA LEU A 42 -11.81 8.68 -1.86
C LEU A 42 -12.25 10.04 -2.43
N ASN A 43 -13.54 10.34 -2.42
CA ASN A 43 -14.06 11.64 -2.82
C ASN A 43 -13.62 12.76 -1.87
N GLU A 44 -13.59 12.52 -0.55
CA GLU A 44 -13.08 13.47 0.45
C GLU A 44 -11.57 13.72 0.32
N ALA A 45 -10.86 12.79 -0.31
CA ALA A 45 -9.45 12.94 -0.68
C ALA A 45 -9.25 13.57 -2.08
N ASP A 46 -10.31 14.09 -2.69
CA ASP A 46 -10.31 14.74 -4.01
C ASP A 46 -9.75 13.87 -5.14
N LEU A 47 -9.91 12.54 -5.04
CA LEU A 47 -9.52 11.66 -6.13
C LEU A 47 -10.50 11.76 -7.32
N PRO A 48 -10.02 11.70 -8.58
CA PRO A 48 -10.89 11.77 -9.75
C PRO A 48 -11.95 10.66 -9.78
N LYS A 49 -13.19 11.03 -10.06
CA LYS A 49 -14.32 10.08 -10.07
C LYS A 49 -14.13 8.96 -11.08
N GLU A 50 -13.49 9.23 -12.21
CA GLU A 50 -13.15 8.23 -13.22
C GLU A 50 -12.17 7.18 -12.69
N ASN A 51 -11.16 7.60 -11.91
CA ASN A 51 -10.21 6.67 -11.28
C ASN A 51 -10.90 5.79 -10.26
N ILE A 52 -11.76 6.38 -9.43
CA ILE A 52 -12.58 5.66 -8.44
C ILE A 52 -13.47 4.62 -9.15
N LYS A 53 -14.16 5.03 -10.21
CA LYS A 53 -15.01 4.13 -11.01
C LYS A 53 -14.20 3.00 -11.63
N GLN A 54 -13.02 3.29 -12.18
CA GLN A 54 -12.15 2.28 -12.77
C GLN A 54 -11.64 1.30 -11.71
N PHE A 55 -11.20 1.78 -10.55
CA PHE A 55 -10.81 0.93 -9.43
C PHE A 55 -11.94 -0.02 -9.00
N PHE A 56 -13.17 0.48 -8.83
CA PHE A 56 -14.30 -0.37 -8.46
C PHE A 56 -14.71 -1.34 -9.57
N SER A 57 -14.44 -1.04 -10.84
CA SER A 57 -14.63 -2.04 -11.90
C SER A 57 -13.73 -3.27 -11.69
N TYR A 58 -12.47 -3.06 -11.28
CA TYR A 58 -11.55 -4.15 -10.92
C TYR A 58 -12.01 -4.94 -9.71
N VAL A 59 -12.42 -4.23 -8.64
CA VAL A 59 -12.96 -4.85 -7.42
C VAL A 59 -14.15 -5.73 -7.76
N ASN A 60 -15.11 -5.21 -8.51
CA ASN A 60 -16.36 -5.92 -8.82
C ASN A 60 -16.11 -7.12 -9.73
N THR A 61 -15.26 -6.98 -10.76
CA THR A 61 -14.89 -8.11 -11.62
C THR A 61 -14.24 -9.23 -10.82
N PHE A 62 -13.32 -8.91 -9.91
CA PHE A 62 -12.66 -9.88 -9.05
C PHE A 62 -13.68 -10.54 -8.09
N ASN A 63 -14.51 -9.76 -7.43
CA ASN A 63 -15.44 -10.22 -6.41
C ASN A 63 -16.52 -11.18 -6.96
N GLN A 64 -16.82 -11.12 -8.26
CA GLN A 64 -17.75 -12.07 -8.91
C GLN A 64 -17.23 -13.51 -8.88
N HIS A 65 -15.92 -13.70 -8.74
CA HIS A 65 -15.24 -14.98 -8.80
C HIS A 65 -14.54 -15.38 -7.48
N ALA A 66 -14.74 -14.60 -6.43
CA ALA A 66 -14.03 -14.73 -5.16
C ALA A 66 -14.99 -15.00 -3.99
N THR A 67 -14.62 -15.92 -3.09
CA THR A 67 -15.43 -16.25 -1.90
C THR A 67 -14.58 -16.96 -0.84
N PRO A 68 -14.84 -16.78 0.48
CA PRO A 68 -15.70 -15.76 1.06
C PRO A 68 -15.07 -14.36 1.00
N LEU A 69 -15.88 -13.33 0.98
CA LEU A 69 -15.45 -11.92 1.05
C LEU A 69 -15.99 -11.27 2.31
N ILE A 70 -15.14 -10.53 3.00
CA ILE A 70 -15.54 -9.66 4.10
C ILE A 70 -16.21 -8.42 3.51
N GLY A 71 -17.49 -8.26 3.79
CA GLY A 71 -18.27 -7.13 3.31
C GLY A 71 -18.05 -5.88 4.15
N ASP A 72 -18.49 -5.90 5.39
CA ASP A 72 -18.34 -4.77 6.32
C ASP A 72 -16.93 -4.70 6.90
N PHE A 73 -16.61 -3.59 7.57
CA PHE A 73 -15.35 -3.47 8.28
C PHE A 73 -15.38 -4.28 9.56
N GLU A 74 -14.53 -5.30 9.62
CA GLU A 74 -14.37 -6.20 10.76
C GLU A 74 -13.01 -6.00 11.43
N THR A 75 -12.91 -6.40 12.71
CA THR A 75 -11.64 -6.35 13.44
C THR A 75 -10.64 -7.33 12.84
N LEU A 76 -9.42 -6.85 12.60
CA LEU A 76 -8.29 -7.68 12.24
C LEU A 76 -7.75 -8.34 13.52
N GLU A 77 -8.13 -9.59 13.76
CA GLU A 77 -7.79 -10.33 14.99
C GLU A 77 -6.30 -10.71 15.09
N ARG A 78 -5.59 -10.67 13.96
CA ARG A 78 -4.16 -11.01 13.83
C ARG A 78 -3.45 -9.92 13.05
N GLU A 79 -2.13 -10.01 12.94
CA GLU A 79 -1.32 -9.07 12.14
C GLU A 79 -1.70 -9.06 10.65
N GLN A 80 -2.37 -10.11 10.18
CA GLN A 80 -2.81 -10.25 8.79
C GLN A 80 -4.13 -11.03 8.70
N PRO A 81 -4.95 -10.81 7.66
CA PRO A 81 -6.17 -11.56 7.43
C PRO A 81 -5.92 -13.06 7.28
N ASP A 82 -6.89 -13.87 7.70
CA ASP A 82 -6.86 -15.31 7.49
C ASP A 82 -7.59 -15.66 6.17
N TYR A 83 -6.80 -15.89 5.12
CA TYR A 83 -7.32 -16.29 3.81
C TYR A 83 -7.26 -17.82 3.57
N GLN A 84 -7.17 -18.65 4.62
CA GLN A 84 -7.08 -20.10 4.49
C GLN A 84 -8.23 -20.72 3.68
N TYR A 85 -9.44 -20.17 3.79
CA TYR A 85 -10.62 -20.65 3.09
C TYR A 85 -11.01 -19.81 1.88
N PHE A 86 -10.24 -18.78 1.57
CA PHE A 86 -10.49 -17.94 0.41
C PHE A 86 -10.24 -18.72 -0.87
N LYS A 87 -11.16 -18.55 -1.84
CA LYS A 87 -11.09 -19.17 -3.17
C LYS A 87 -11.35 -18.12 -4.22
N TYR A 88 -10.52 -18.13 -5.23
CA TYR A 88 -10.70 -17.36 -6.44
C TYR A 88 -10.85 -18.31 -7.62
N ASN A 89 -12.04 -18.34 -8.22
CA ASN A 89 -12.36 -19.17 -9.37
C ASN A 89 -12.34 -18.30 -10.62
N SER A 90 -11.17 -18.09 -11.19
CA SER A 90 -11.06 -17.31 -12.40
C SER A 90 -11.84 -17.93 -13.56
N PRO A 91 -12.56 -17.13 -14.36
CA PRO A 91 -13.25 -17.59 -15.56
C PRO A 91 -12.31 -17.92 -16.72
N VAL A 92 -11.05 -17.57 -16.63
CA VAL A 92 -10.01 -17.81 -17.64
C VAL A 92 -8.91 -18.62 -16.98
N GLU A 93 -8.26 -19.55 -17.68
CA GLU A 93 -7.00 -20.12 -17.22
C GLU A 93 -6.00 -18.98 -17.04
N ILE A 94 -5.91 -18.49 -15.82
CA ILE A 94 -4.97 -17.45 -15.47
C ILE A 94 -3.63 -18.15 -15.26
N SER A 95 -2.71 -17.97 -16.19
CA SER A 95 -1.32 -18.04 -15.81
C SER A 95 -1.07 -16.95 -14.78
N ASP A 96 -0.17 -17.18 -13.80
CA ASP A 96 0.23 -16.22 -12.76
C ASP A 96 0.57 -14.81 -13.32
N GLN A 97 0.65 -14.69 -14.63
CA GLN A 97 0.98 -13.50 -15.39
C GLN A 97 -0.22 -12.62 -15.79
N ASN A 98 -1.46 -13.11 -15.68
CA ASN A 98 -2.65 -12.43 -16.21
C ASN A 98 -3.51 -11.74 -15.15
N ASP A 99 -3.21 -11.88 -13.87
CA ASP A 99 -3.92 -11.13 -12.82
C ASP A 99 -3.18 -9.84 -12.45
N SER A 100 -3.92 -8.76 -12.28
CA SER A 100 -3.31 -7.52 -11.80
C SER A 100 -2.81 -7.73 -10.37
N ASN A 101 -1.54 -7.44 -10.18
CA ASN A 101 -0.99 -7.31 -8.85
C ASN A 101 -1.40 -5.97 -8.22
N SER A 102 -0.84 -5.61 -7.07
CA SER A 102 -1.14 -4.37 -6.37
C SER A 102 -0.77 -3.09 -7.17
N LEU A 103 0.10 -3.18 -8.20
CA LEU A 103 0.65 -2.00 -8.88
C LEU A 103 -0.40 -1.28 -9.73
N ILE A 104 -1.15 -2.01 -10.58
CA ILE A 104 -2.16 -1.41 -11.47
C ILE A 104 -3.26 -0.67 -10.68
N PRO A 105 -3.98 -1.32 -9.74
CA PRO A 105 -5.08 -0.65 -9.04
C PRO A 105 -4.62 0.54 -8.20
N SER A 106 -3.43 0.45 -7.59
CA SER A 106 -2.86 1.56 -6.83
C SER A 106 -2.51 2.73 -7.74
N PHE A 107 -1.86 2.47 -8.88
CA PHE A 107 -1.55 3.50 -9.87
C PHE A 107 -2.81 4.19 -10.39
N ILE A 108 -3.82 3.42 -10.80
CA ILE A 108 -5.08 3.96 -11.32
C ILE A 108 -5.74 4.93 -10.33
N LEU A 109 -5.75 4.61 -9.04
CA LEU A 109 -6.35 5.50 -8.05
C LEU A 109 -5.66 6.87 -8.00
N ILE A 110 -4.32 6.93 -8.15
CA ILE A 110 -3.56 8.15 -7.90
C ILE A 110 -2.76 8.68 -9.09
N LYS A 111 -2.90 8.12 -10.29
CA LYS A 111 -2.12 8.50 -11.48
C LYS A 111 -2.16 10.00 -11.79
N ASN A 112 -3.28 10.68 -11.51
CA ASN A 112 -3.43 12.11 -11.70
C ASN A 112 -2.70 12.95 -10.63
N LEU A 113 -2.27 12.34 -9.53
CA LEU A 113 -1.46 12.98 -8.50
C LEU A 113 0.05 12.77 -8.75
N ILE A 114 0.40 11.77 -9.55
CA ILE A 114 1.80 11.48 -9.89
C ILE A 114 2.29 12.47 -10.92
N TYR A 115 3.41 13.10 -10.59
CA TYR A 115 4.17 13.94 -11.49
C TYR A 115 5.57 13.37 -11.71
N THR A 116 6.04 13.38 -12.95
CA THR A 116 7.41 13.08 -13.33
C THR A 116 7.75 13.74 -14.67
N ASN A 117 8.89 14.38 -14.76
CA ASN A 117 9.40 14.97 -16.00
C ASN A 117 10.16 13.97 -16.85
N ASN A 118 10.52 12.84 -16.28
CA ASN A 118 11.53 11.95 -16.87
C ASN A 118 10.91 10.72 -17.53
N THR A 119 9.85 10.95 -18.31
CA THR A 119 9.22 9.89 -19.10
C THR A 119 10.11 9.35 -20.23
N GLY A 120 11.18 10.06 -20.59
CA GLY A 120 12.15 9.63 -21.62
C GLY A 120 13.14 8.56 -21.18
N HIS A 121 13.19 8.25 -19.86
CA HIS A 121 14.05 7.20 -19.30
C HIS A 121 13.25 6.00 -18.77
N ALA A 122 12.05 5.79 -19.25
CA ALA A 122 11.27 4.61 -18.94
C ALA A 122 11.81 3.38 -19.67
N ASP A 123 13.08 3.02 -19.38
CA ASP A 123 13.61 1.72 -19.71
C ASP A 123 12.84 0.68 -18.91
N ASP A 124 12.03 -0.12 -19.61
CA ASP A 124 11.17 -1.14 -19.02
C ASP A 124 11.89 -2.47 -18.78
N SER A 125 13.19 -2.56 -19.15
CA SER A 125 13.98 -3.79 -19.04
C SER A 125 14.08 -4.36 -17.63
N TYR A 126 13.86 -3.52 -16.62
CA TYR A 126 14.01 -3.89 -15.20
C TYR A 126 12.75 -3.71 -14.36
N ILE A 127 11.62 -3.48 -14.98
CA ILE A 127 10.36 -3.46 -14.22
C ILE A 127 9.97 -4.89 -13.84
N MET A 128 9.74 -5.12 -12.57
CA MET A 128 9.29 -6.42 -12.05
C MET A 128 7.77 -6.54 -12.20
N PHE A 129 7.29 -6.36 -13.43
CA PHE A 129 5.89 -6.40 -13.79
C PHE A 129 5.72 -6.82 -15.25
N ASN A 130 4.72 -7.64 -15.53
CA ASN A 130 4.41 -8.04 -16.90
C ASN A 130 3.62 -6.94 -17.62
N LEU A 131 4.32 -6.09 -18.37
CA LEU A 131 3.71 -4.97 -19.11
C LEU A 131 2.68 -5.42 -20.16
N ASN A 132 2.74 -6.68 -20.63
CA ASN A 132 1.74 -7.20 -21.55
C ASN A 132 0.32 -7.14 -20.96
N LEU A 133 0.16 -7.14 -19.63
CA LEU A 133 -1.15 -6.96 -19.00
C LEU A 133 -1.78 -5.62 -19.37
N ILE A 134 -0.99 -4.55 -19.41
CA ILE A 134 -1.43 -3.21 -19.78
C ILE A 134 -1.68 -3.13 -21.30
N ASP A 135 -0.85 -3.82 -22.07
CA ASP A 135 -0.84 -3.72 -23.52
C ASP A 135 -1.90 -4.63 -24.19
N THR A 136 -2.37 -5.70 -23.52
CA THR A 136 -3.25 -6.73 -24.12
C THR A 136 -4.61 -6.88 -23.43
N ILE A 137 -4.77 -6.44 -22.18
CA ILE A 137 -6.01 -6.57 -21.43
C ILE A 137 -6.72 -5.23 -21.38
N ASP A 138 -7.82 -5.09 -22.13
CA ASP A 138 -8.59 -3.85 -22.25
C ASP A 138 -8.91 -3.21 -20.90
N GLN A 139 -9.23 -4.02 -19.90
CA GLN A 139 -9.54 -3.56 -18.54
C GLN A 139 -8.38 -2.81 -17.89
N TYR A 140 -7.13 -3.15 -18.24
CA TYR A 140 -5.91 -2.57 -17.68
C TYR A 140 -5.24 -1.57 -18.62
N SER A 141 -5.82 -1.35 -19.80
CA SER A 141 -5.24 -0.45 -20.80
C SER A 141 -5.05 0.97 -20.24
N MET A 142 -3.95 1.58 -20.62
CA MET A 142 -3.56 2.92 -20.21
C MET A 142 -3.20 3.75 -21.43
N SER A 143 -3.33 5.08 -21.33
CA SER A 143 -2.73 5.97 -22.30
C SER A 143 -1.20 5.77 -22.33
N GLN A 144 -0.56 6.13 -23.43
CA GLN A 144 0.91 6.08 -23.50
C GLN A 144 1.58 6.93 -22.41
N GLU A 145 1.01 8.08 -22.08
CA GLU A 145 1.48 8.93 -21.00
C GLU A 145 1.38 8.23 -19.64
N ASP A 146 0.23 7.63 -19.32
CA ASP A 146 0.05 6.89 -18.07
C ASP A 146 0.96 5.67 -18.00
N ARG A 147 1.16 4.95 -19.13
CA ARG A 147 2.08 3.81 -19.20
C ARG A 147 3.52 4.23 -18.90
N LEU A 148 3.97 5.34 -19.43
CA LEU A 148 5.30 5.88 -19.12
C LEU A 148 5.43 6.31 -17.66
N LYS A 149 4.41 6.96 -17.10
CA LYS A 149 4.36 7.28 -15.67
C LYS A 149 4.40 6.01 -14.81
N PHE A 150 3.64 4.98 -15.17
CA PHE A 150 3.63 3.69 -14.48
C PHE A 150 5.03 3.08 -14.44
N ILE A 151 5.69 2.97 -15.59
CA ILE A 151 7.05 2.44 -15.69
C ILE A 151 8.02 3.29 -14.83
N THR A 152 7.97 4.61 -14.95
CA THR A 152 8.84 5.51 -14.18
C THR A 152 8.64 5.36 -12.68
N THR A 153 7.40 5.14 -12.24
CA THR A 153 7.05 4.97 -10.82
C THR A 153 7.57 3.66 -10.25
N PHE A 154 7.41 2.56 -10.99
CA PHE A 154 7.62 1.21 -10.46
C PHE A 154 8.87 0.50 -10.96
N ASN A 155 9.64 1.13 -11.85
CA ASN A 155 10.88 0.52 -12.33
C ASN A 155 11.87 0.33 -11.19
N SER A 156 12.57 -0.79 -11.22
CA SER A 156 13.56 -1.13 -10.20
C SER A 156 14.73 -0.13 -10.20
N ILE A 157 15.42 -0.07 -9.09
CA ILE A 157 16.50 0.88 -8.83
C ILE A 157 17.77 0.11 -8.53
N SER A 158 18.85 0.40 -9.28
CA SER A 158 20.16 -0.14 -8.98
C SER A 158 20.64 0.38 -7.64
N VAL A 159 21.16 -0.51 -6.81
CA VAL A 159 21.71 -0.18 -5.50
C VAL A 159 23.12 -0.76 -5.37
N THR A 160 23.95 -0.11 -4.60
CA THR A 160 25.32 -0.55 -4.32
C THR A 160 25.51 -0.64 -2.81
N GLY A 161 26.32 -1.60 -2.41
CA GLY A 161 26.59 -1.84 -1.00
C GLY A 161 26.17 -3.24 -0.57
N ILE A 162 26.56 -3.60 0.64
CA ILE A 162 26.19 -4.88 1.23
C ILE A 162 24.72 -4.88 1.66
N LYS A 163 24.09 -6.05 1.64
CA LYS A 163 22.68 -6.27 1.96
C LYS A 163 22.19 -5.57 3.24
N ASN A 164 23.06 -5.40 4.22
CA ASN A 164 22.73 -4.81 5.51
C ASN A 164 22.95 -3.29 5.57
N ASN A 165 23.23 -2.63 4.44
CA ASN A 165 23.37 -1.19 4.38
C ASN A 165 22.08 -0.51 3.92
N GLU A 166 21.02 -0.65 4.71
CA GLU A 166 19.71 -0.10 4.42
C GLU A 166 19.73 1.41 4.16
N ILE A 167 20.51 2.16 4.95
CA ILE A 167 20.64 3.61 4.79
C ILE A 167 21.19 3.98 3.41
N SER A 168 22.20 3.24 2.92
CA SER A 168 22.72 3.45 1.56
C SER A 168 21.64 3.17 0.51
N HIS A 169 20.90 2.09 0.64
CA HIS A 169 19.82 1.75 -0.30
C HIS A 169 18.69 2.79 -0.26
N ILE A 170 18.29 3.25 0.93
CA ILE A 170 17.28 4.32 1.09
C ILE A 170 17.73 5.58 0.35
N ASN A 171 18.97 6.04 0.58
CA ASN A 171 19.51 7.22 -0.07
C ASN A 171 19.56 7.09 -1.61
N GLN A 172 19.90 5.90 -2.11
CA GLN A 172 19.94 5.64 -3.55
C GLN A 172 18.54 5.64 -4.16
N ILE A 173 17.53 5.09 -3.47
CA ILE A 173 16.13 5.14 -3.90
C ILE A 173 15.63 6.59 -3.92
N GLU A 174 15.83 7.35 -2.85
CA GLU A 174 15.40 8.75 -2.76
C GLU A 174 16.08 9.62 -3.83
N LYS A 175 17.38 9.39 -4.05
CA LYS A 175 18.12 10.06 -5.11
C LYS A 175 17.54 9.73 -6.49
N THR A 176 17.25 8.47 -6.77
CA THR A 176 16.69 8.05 -8.05
C THR A 176 15.30 8.66 -8.28
N PHE A 177 14.46 8.76 -7.26
CA PHE A 177 13.19 9.48 -7.36
C PHE A 177 13.40 10.97 -7.69
N SER A 178 14.41 11.59 -7.07
CA SER A 178 14.78 12.98 -7.41
C SER A 178 15.29 13.10 -8.86
N ASP A 179 16.13 12.17 -9.31
CA ASP A 179 16.66 12.17 -10.67
C ASP A 179 15.55 11.95 -11.73
N ARG A 180 14.48 11.23 -11.37
CA ARG A 180 13.27 11.02 -12.18
C ARG A 180 12.28 12.18 -12.08
N ASP A 181 12.57 13.20 -11.28
CA ASP A 181 11.65 14.28 -10.91
C ASP A 181 10.27 13.72 -10.49
N PHE A 182 10.32 12.61 -9.76
CA PHE A 182 9.11 11.92 -9.29
C PHE A 182 8.57 12.59 -8.04
N SER A 183 7.29 12.93 -8.07
CA SER A 183 6.57 13.38 -6.89
C SER A 183 5.11 12.98 -6.94
N VAL A 184 4.49 12.87 -5.77
CA VAL A 184 3.04 12.82 -5.62
C VAL A 184 2.60 14.19 -5.14
N LYS A 185 1.57 14.77 -5.75
CA LYS A 185 1.09 16.12 -5.47
C LYS A 185 0.90 16.32 -3.98
N GLN A 186 1.63 17.25 -3.41
CA GLN A 186 1.51 17.62 -2.00
C GLN A 186 0.15 18.28 -1.74
N ASN A 187 -0.31 18.27 -0.51
CA ASN A 187 -1.60 18.77 -0.04
C ASN A 187 -2.81 17.89 -0.40
N GLN A 188 -2.58 16.70 -0.94
CA GLN A 188 -3.62 15.68 -1.06
C GLN A 188 -3.60 14.77 0.16
N LYS A 189 -4.77 14.31 0.56
CA LYS A 189 -4.92 13.31 1.63
C LYS A 189 -4.48 11.90 1.19
N ALA A 190 -4.12 11.72 -0.08
CA ALA A 190 -3.74 10.46 -0.66
C ALA A 190 -2.23 10.37 -0.88
N SER A 191 -1.64 9.23 -0.56
CA SER A 191 -0.23 8.92 -0.82
C SER A 191 -0.07 7.50 -1.35
N LEU A 192 1.01 7.28 -2.11
CA LEU A 192 1.43 5.96 -2.57
C LEU A 192 2.34 5.33 -1.51
N ILE A 193 1.96 4.16 -1.04
CA ILE A 193 2.83 3.33 -0.20
C ILE A 193 3.44 2.25 -1.09
N THR A 194 4.75 2.09 -1.04
CA THR A 194 5.48 1.05 -1.78
C THR A 194 6.36 0.26 -0.83
N LEU A 195 6.38 -1.06 -1.02
CA LEU A 195 7.30 -1.97 -0.34
C LEU A 195 8.34 -2.46 -1.36
N TRP A 196 9.61 -2.23 -1.03
CA TRP A 196 10.75 -2.54 -1.88
C TRP A 196 11.51 -3.74 -1.35
N LEU A 197 11.56 -4.80 -2.13
CA LEU A 197 12.44 -5.94 -1.88
C LEU A 197 13.82 -5.70 -2.51
N HIS A 198 14.79 -6.46 -2.06
CA HIS A 198 16.15 -6.47 -2.57
C HIS A 198 16.40 -7.75 -3.38
N SER A 199 17.13 -7.61 -4.47
CA SER A 199 17.76 -8.73 -5.18
C SER A 199 19.25 -8.53 -5.13
N SER A 200 19.95 -9.33 -4.35
CA SER A 200 21.41 -9.30 -4.27
C SER A 200 22.07 -9.82 -5.54
N ALA A 201 21.39 -10.70 -6.26
CA ALA A 201 21.86 -11.24 -7.53
C ALA A 201 21.97 -10.15 -8.62
N ASP A 202 21.03 -9.22 -8.64
CA ASP A 202 20.95 -8.15 -9.62
C ASP A 202 21.43 -6.80 -9.08
N ASN A 203 21.75 -6.73 -7.79
CA ASN A 203 22.05 -5.47 -7.08
C ASN A 203 20.96 -4.41 -7.30
N ARG A 204 19.70 -4.79 -7.08
CA ARG A 204 18.53 -3.92 -7.33
C ARG A 204 17.54 -3.94 -6.18
N ARG A 205 16.84 -2.84 -6.04
CA ARG A 205 15.60 -2.74 -5.29
C ARG A 205 14.44 -2.65 -6.27
N PHE A 206 13.36 -3.38 -5.99
CA PHE A 206 12.16 -3.39 -6.83
C PHE A 206 10.90 -3.35 -5.97
N VAL A 207 9.85 -2.73 -6.50
CA VAL A 207 8.54 -2.69 -5.84
C VAL A 207 7.88 -4.04 -5.97
N SER A 208 7.73 -4.75 -4.86
CA SER A 208 7.01 -6.03 -4.81
C SER A 208 5.56 -5.87 -4.41
N HIS A 209 5.24 -4.80 -3.69
CA HIS A 209 3.89 -4.51 -3.24
C HIS A 209 3.65 -3.01 -3.12
N CYS A 210 2.40 -2.59 -3.34
CA CYS A 210 2.00 -1.21 -3.10
C CYS A 210 0.51 -1.08 -2.79
N GLY A 211 0.14 0.08 -2.29
CA GLY A 211 -1.24 0.47 -2.04
C GLY A 211 -1.36 1.99 -1.93
N VAL A 212 -2.59 2.46 -1.85
CA VAL A 212 -2.90 3.88 -1.65
C VAL A 212 -3.33 4.09 -0.20
N LEU A 213 -2.67 5.01 0.48
CA LEU A 213 -3.01 5.44 1.82
C LEU A 213 -3.84 6.72 1.76
N ILE A 214 -5.02 6.70 2.37
CA ILE A 214 -5.87 7.89 2.53
C ILE A 214 -5.84 8.33 3.98
N ASP A 215 -5.42 9.57 4.20
CA ASP A 215 -5.47 10.24 5.50
C ASP A 215 -6.86 10.88 5.67
N SER A 216 -7.73 10.20 6.39
CA SER A 216 -9.10 10.61 6.66
C SER A 216 -9.24 11.13 8.08
N ASN A 217 -10.31 11.89 8.36
CA ASN A 217 -10.58 12.46 9.68
C ASN A 217 -10.74 11.40 10.79
N ASP A 218 -11.09 10.17 10.44
CA ASP A 218 -11.35 9.09 11.39
C ASP A 218 -10.29 7.97 11.39
N GLY A 219 -9.21 8.11 10.59
CA GLY A 219 -8.09 7.17 10.55
C GLY A 219 -7.42 7.08 9.18
N LEU A 220 -6.45 6.19 9.09
CA LEU A 220 -5.68 5.95 7.88
C LEU A 220 -6.24 4.72 7.14
N TYR A 221 -6.70 4.91 5.91
CA TYR A 221 -7.24 3.82 5.09
C TYR A 221 -6.22 3.40 4.04
N PHE A 222 -5.66 2.21 4.20
CA PHE A 222 -4.75 1.61 3.22
C PHE A 222 -5.52 0.71 2.28
N ILE A 223 -5.46 0.99 0.98
CA ILE A 223 -6.21 0.36 -0.08
C ILE A 223 -5.22 -0.41 -0.95
N GLU A 224 -5.39 -1.72 -1.07
CA GLU A 224 -4.47 -2.60 -1.79
C GLU A 224 -5.20 -3.72 -2.54
N LYS A 225 -4.57 -4.31 -3.54
CA LYS A 225 -4.82 -5.69 -3.96
C LYS A 225 -3.88 -6.54 -3.13
N TYR A 226 -4.42 -7.38 -2.23
CA TYR A 226 -3.61 -8.08 -1.22
C TYR A 226 -2.56 -9.02 -1.84
N GLY A 227 -2.88 -9.63 -2.96
CA GLY A 227 -2.00 -10.46 -3.78
C GLY A 227 -2.70 -10.85 -5.08
N CYS A 228 -2.00 -11.49 -6.02
CA CYS A 228 -2.55 -11.82 -7.34
C CYS A 228 -3.88 -12.57 -7.25
N PHE A 229 -3.95 -13.59 -6.41
CA PHE A 229 -5.16 -14.42 -6.22
C PHE A 229 -5.95 -14.06 -4.95
N TYR A 230 -5.58 -13.00 -4.25
CA TYR A 230 -6.22 -12.54 -3.02
C TYR A 230 -7.07 -11.30 -3.26
N PRO A 231 -8.02 -10.98 -2.39
CA PRO A 231 -9.00 -9.92 -2.64
C PRO A 231 -8.38 -8.52 -2.63
N TYR A 232 -9.13 -7.58 -3.17
CA TYR A 232 -8.96 -6.18 -2.83
C TYR A 232 -9.28 -6.00 -1.35
N GLN A 233 -8.48 -5.19 -0.67
CA GLN A 233 -8.61 -4.97 0.76
C GLN A 233 -8.48 -3.50 1.08
N VAL A 234 -9.27 -3.06 2.05
CA VAL A 234 -9.08 -1.77 2.71
C VAL A 234 -8.85 -2.05 4.18
N THR A 235 -7.72 -1.59 4.70
CA THR A 235 -7.38 -1.73 6.10
C THR A 235 -7.32 -0.35 6.75
N LYS A 236 -8.04 -0.18 7.86
CA LYS A 236 -8.03 1.05 8.64
C LYS A 236 -7.02 0.93 9.78
N PHE A 237 -5.95 1.69 9.69
CA PHE A 237 -4.89 1.79 10.69
C PHE A 237 -5.07 3.03 11.57
N ASN A 238 -4.48 3.00 12.77
CA ASN A 238 -4.43 4.16 13.67
C ASN A 238 -3.20 5.04 13.41
N SER A 239 -2.14 4.46 12.84
CA SER A 239 -0.89 5.16 12.57
C SER A 239 -0.14 4.58 11.36
N ARG A 240 0.76 5.39 10.80
CA ARG A 240 1.70 4.94 9.78
C ARG A 240 2.67 3.87 10.30
N SER A 241 2.98 3.90 11.59
CA SER A 241 3.80 2.87 12.23
C SER A 241 3.11 1.50 12.24
N GLU A 242 1.81 1.44 12.54
CA GLU A 242 1.03 0.20 12.43
C GLU A 242 0.98 -0.34 11.01
N LEU A 243 0.71 0.53 10.02
CA LEU A 243 0.75 0.16 8.60
C LEU A 243 2.11 -0.43 8.23
N LYS A 244 3.21 0.27 8.56
CA LYS A 244 4.57 -0.20 8.28
C LYS A 244 4.85 -1.55 8.93
N THR A 245 4.49 -1.71 10.19
CA THR A 245 4.66 -2.97 10.92
C THR A 245 3.88 -4.09 10.24
N CYS A 246 2.62 -3.86 9.90
CA CYS A 246 1.77 -4.82 9.21
C CYS A 246 2.41 -5.27 7.88
N LEU A 247 2.89 -4.34 7.05
CA LEU A 247 3.55 -4.68 5.78
C LEU A 247 4.84 -5.49 5.99
N LEU A 248 5.65 -5.13 6.98
CA LEU A 248 6.94 -5.80 7.23
C LEU A 248 6.79 -7.17 7.90
N THR A 249 5.66 -7.46 8.56
CA THR A 249 5.39 -8.76 9.21
C THR A 249 4.69 -9.75 8.28
N ARG A 250 4.16 -9.32 7.15
CA ARG A 250 3.51 -10.19 6.16
C ARG A 250 4.50 -11.18 5.57
N ASN A 251 4.14 -12.48 5.62
CA ASN A 251 5.01 -13.56 5.15
C ASN A 251 5.26 -13.52 3.64
N ASP A 252 4.28 -13.07 2.86
CA ASP A 252 4.36 -12.94 1.40
C ASP A 252 5.22 -11.74 0.94
N LEU A 253 5.61 -10.85 1.85
CA LEU A 253 6.37 -9.63 1.55
C LEU A 253 7.78 -9.61 2.16
N LYS A 254 8.25 -10.72 2.73
CA LYS A 254 9.55 -10.77 3.44
C LYS A 254 10.78 -10.74 2.52
N GLY A 255 10.64 -11.16 1.28
CA GLY A 255 11.79 -11.37 0.39
C GLY A 255 12.63 -12.60 0.78
N ASP A 256 13.79 -12.75 0.15
CA ASP A 256 14.73 -13.84 0.44
C ASP A 256 15.58 -13.49 1.69
N GLU A 257 15.88 -14.49 2.51
CA GLU A 257 16.70 -14.32 3.73
C GLU A 257 18.14 -13.90 3.45
N ASN A 258 18.63 -14.17 2.24
CA ASN A 258 19.95 -13.75 1.78
C ASN A 258 19.99 -12.32 1.26
N ASP A 259 18.85 -11.68 1.08
CA ASP A 259 18.70 -10.31 0.58
C ASP A 259 18.63 -9.30 1.73
N GLY A 260 18.67 -8.01 1.39
CA GLY A 260 18.47 -6.94 2.36
C GLY A 260 17.00 -6.83 2.78
N LEU A 261 16.77 -6.38 4.01
CA LEU A 261 15.43 -6.24 4.58
C LEU A 261 14.51 -5.41 3.69
N PRO A 262 13.19 -5.70 3.67
CA PRO A 262 12.23 -4.88 2.96
C PRO A 262 12.22 -3.43 3.44
N LEU A 263 12.00 -2.50 2.52
CA LEU A 263 11.91 -1.07 2.80
C LEU A 263 10.53 -0.55 2.40
N VAL A 264 9.92 0.26 3.26
CA VAL A 264 8.61 0.87 2.99
C VAL A 264 8.78 2.37 2.74
N PHE A 265 8.21 2.85 1.66
CA PHE A 265 8.21 4.26 1.27
C PHE A 265 6.78 4.81 1.23
N GLU A 266 6.62 6.06 1.63
CA GLU A 266 5.44 6.87 1.37
C GLU A 266 5.82 7.91 0.30
N ASN A 267 5.23 7.80 -0.88
CA ASN A 267 5.60 8.57 -2.06
C ASN A 267 7.09 8.37 -2.41
N ASN A 268 7.88 9.45 -2.37
CA ASN A 268 9.30 9.44 -2.68
C ASN A 268 10.19 9.46 -1.41
N LYS A 269 9.63 9.17 -0.23
CA LYS A 269 10.35 9.22 1.04
C LYS A 269 10.25 7.92 1.81
N TYR A 270 11.37 7.53 2.43
CA TYR A 270 11.36 6.39 3.33
C TYR A 270 10.40 6.64 4.50
N LEU A 271 9.51 5.70 4.73
CA LEU A 271 8.56 5.77 5.83
C LEU A 271 9.29 5.50 7.14
N ASN A 272 9.70 6.56 7.80
CA ASN A 272 10.19 6.50 9.17
C ASN A 272 9.03 6.18 10.12
N LYS A 273 9.34 5.94 11.41
CA LYS A 273 8.31 5.61 12.42
C LYS A 273 7.17 6.61 12.46
#